data_ef0a0b8a743e397893a27d7926114531
#
_entry.id   ef0a0b8a743e397893a27d7926114531
#
_cell.length_a   1.000
_cell.length_b   1.000
_cell.length_c   1.000
_cell.angle_alpha   90.00
_cell.angle_beta   90.00
_cell.angle_gamma   90.00
#
_symmetry.space_group_name_H-M   'P 1'
#
loop_
_entity.id
_entity.type
_entity.pdbx_description
1 polymer ?
#
loop_
_entity_poly.entity_id
_entity_poly.type
_entity_poly.pdbx_seq_one_letter_code
_entity_poly.pdbx_strand_id
1 'polypeptide(L)'
;MAPTTLSSREAGWIIFILALGAGFSVASIYYAQPLLPLMGANLHLSVEGMGLVPTLTQAGYALGILFLLPLGDRHDRRTLILLKSAALAVLLLLCSLTGQLTSLLIVSLLIGMAATMAQDIVPAAAILAPAGKQGKMVGTVMTGLLLGILLSRTVSGVVGALFGWRVMYQAAAVSIALIGLLMWRVVPRFEIHSALSYPQLMKSMAHLWQRYPALRRAALAQGFLSVAFSAFWSTLAVMLFERYQMGSAVAGGFGIAGAAGALAAPLAGGLADKYGAGKVTQLGAALVTLSFTLMFLMPVLPPHGQLVLIAIAAIGFDLGLQSSLVAHQNLVYGLEPQARGRLNALLFTGVFVGMSLGSVLGSRLYVIAGWNGVVILAVAAGAIALAIRLLENARIAALQRAGE
;
A
#
# COMPACT_ATOMS: atom_id res chain seq x y z
N MET A 1 -15.50 -11.38 33.97
CA MET A 1 -15.66 -9.92 34.17
C MET A 1 -16.42 -9.42 32.95
N ALA A 2 -17.56 -8.75 33.16
CA ALA A 2 -18.29 -8.15 32.04
C ALA A 2 -17.38 -7.16 31.32
N PRO A 3 -17.40 -7.10 29.99
CA PRO A 3 -16.62 -6.11 29.26
C PRO A 3 -17.08 -4.73 29.69
N THR A 4 -16.18 -3.95 30.27
CA THR A 4 -16.42 -2.53 30.54
C THR A 4 -16.79 -1.87 29.23
N THR A 5 -18.06 -1.51 29.05
CA THR A 5 -18.50 -0.75 27.89
C THR A 5 -17.81 0.60 27.90
N LEU A 6 -16.87 0.79 26.97
CA LEU A 6 -16.19 2.06 26.78
C LEU A 6 -17.20 3.15 26.45
N SER A 7 -17.06 4.31 27.09
CA SER A 7 -17.84 5.47 26.69
C SER A 7 -17.48 5.89 25.26
N SER A 8 -18.39 6.55 24.56
CA SER A 8 -18.13 7.04 23.20
C SER A 8 -16.91 7.96 23.11
N ARG A 9 -16.60 8.70 24.16
CA ARG A 9 -15.44 9.59 24.23
C ARG A 9 -14.13 8.81 24.39
N GLU A 10 -14.13 7.80 25.26
CA GLU A 10 -12.97 6.92 25.45
C GLU A 10 -12.66 6.11 24.18
N ALA A 11 -13.69 5.53 23.58
CA ALA A 11 -13.55 4.83 22.30
C ALA A 11 -13.01 5.76 21.20
N GLY A 12 -13.51 7.00 21.12
CA GLY A 12 -13.03 7.99 20.15
C GLY A 12 -11.55 8.32 20.32
N TRP A 13 -11.06 8.48 21.54
CA TRP A 13 -9.66 8.73 21.83
C TRP A 13 -8.75 7.54 21.46
N ILE A 14 -9.16 6.34 21.83
CA ILE A 14 -8.44 5.11 21.48
C ILE A 14 -8.37 4.95 19.94
N ILE A 15 -9.48 5.17 19.26
CA ILE A 15 -9.55 5.09 17.79
C ILE A 15 -8.65 6.14 17.13
N PHE A 16 -8.56 7.35 17.67
CA PHE A 16 -7.66 8.37 17.17
C PHE A 16 -6.19 7.94 17.28
N ILE A 17 -5.79 7.38 18.41
CA ILE A 17 -4.43 6.84 18.60
C ILE A 17 -4.16 5.67 17.65
N LEU A 18 -5.12 4.78 17.47
CA LEU A 18 -5.03 3.69 16.50
C LEU A 18 -4.92 4.21 15.05
N ALA A 19 -5.64 5.27 14.71
CA ALA A 19 -5.54 5.92 13.40
C ALA A 19 -4.14 6.49 13.15
N LEU A 20 -3.53 7.14 14.15
CA LEU A 20 -2.13 7.57 14.09
C LEU A 20 -1.19 6.37 13.91
N GLY A 21 -1.39 5.31 14.67
CA GLY A 21 -0.61 4.08 14.56
C GLY A 21 -0.67 3.46 13.17
N ALA A 22 -1.84 3.36 12.60
CA ALA A 22 -2.04 2.84 11.25
C ALA A 22 -1.36 3.73 10.19
N GLY A 23 -1.52 5.05 10.30
CA GLY A 23 -0.94 6.00 9.37
C GLY A 23 0.59 6.02 9.39
N PHE A 24 1.19 6.14 10.57
CA PHE A 24 2.65 6.14 10.70
C PHE A 24 3.28 4.79 10.38
N SER A 25 2.60 3.70 10.66
CA SER A 25 3.06 2.36 10.30
C SER A 25 3.10 2.16 8.79
N VAL A 26 2.01 2.42 8.10
CA VAL A 26 1.94 2.27 6.63
C VAL A 26 2.84 3.26 5.91
N ALA A 27 3.03 4.45 6.44
CA ALA A 27 3.96 5.45 5.91
C ALA A 27 5.39 4.90 5.80
N SER A 28 5.78 4.03 6.73
CA SER A 28 7.13 3.45 6.80
C SER A 28 7.52 2.66 5.54
N ILE A 29 6.57 2.12 4.80
CA ILE A 29 6.85 1.39 3.56
C ILE A 29 7.08 2.29 2.35
N TYR A 30 6.79 3.59 2.47
CA TYR A 30 6.90 4.55 1.37
C TYR A 30 8.02 5.60 1.57
N TYR A 31 8.60 5.71 2.75
CA TYR A 31 9.61 6.74 3.05
C TYR A 31 10.82 6.68 2.12
N ALA A 32 11.25 5.49 1.73
CA ALA A 32 12.44 5.32 0.91
C ALA A 32 12.31 5.95 -0.49
N GLN A 33 11.13 5.94 -1.08
CA GLN A 33 10.95 6.27 -2.50
C GLN A 33 11.55 7.65 -2.89
N PRO A 34 11.20 8.77 -2.24
CA PRO A 34 11.83 10.05 -2.56
C PRO A 34 13.28 10.17 -2.08
N LEU A 35 13.73 9.31 -1.18
CA LEU A 35 15.06 9.33 -0.58
C LEU A 35 16.10 8.50 -1.35
N LEU A 36 15.69 7.73 -2.35
CA LEU A 36 16.57 6.79 -3.06
C LEU A 36 17.84 7.45 -3.63
N PRO A 37 17.79 8.63 -4.28
CA PRO A 37 19.00 9.29 -4.73
C PRO A 37 19.95 9.69 -3.58
N LEU A 38 19.41 10.10 -2.43
CA LEU A 38 20.22 10.43 -1.25
C LEU A 38 20.90 9.19 -0.66
N MET A 39 20.17 8.08 -0.57
CA MET A 39 20.71 6.79 -0.15
C MET A 39 21.77 6.29 -1.13
N GLY A 40 21.50 6.39 -2.44
CA GLY A 40 22.41 5.98 -3.48
C GLY A 40 23.73 6.74 -3.47
N ALA A 41 23.68 8.06 -3.29
CA ALA A 41 24.88 8.90 -3.17
C ALA A 41 25.69 8.58 -1.90
N ASN A 42 25.02 8.41 -0.77
CA ASN A 42 25.67 8.17 0.52
C ASN A 42 26.28 6.76 0.64
N LEU A 43 25.60 5.74 0.12
CA LEU A 43 26.00 4.34 0.20
C LEU A 43 26.64 3.81 -1.09
N HIS A 44 26.86 4.67 -2.08
CA HIS A 44 27.42 4.31 -3.39
C HIS A 44 26.64 3.18 -4.09
N LEU A 45 25.29 3.29 -4.12
CA LEU A 45 24.42 2.31 -4.73
C LEU A 45 24.21 2.59 -6.21
N SER A 46 24.10 1.52 -7.01
CA SER A 46 23.58 1.58 -8.37
C SER A 46 22.07 1.90 -8.36
N VAL A 47 21.51 2.31 -9.50
CA VAL A 47 20.06 2.51 -9.66
C VAL A 47 19.30 1.23 -9.36
N GLU A 48 19.79 0.08 -9.81
CA GLU A 48 19.19 -1.23 -9.50
C GLU A 48 19.24 -1.52 -7.99
N GLY A 49 20.35 -1.23 -7.33
CA GLY A 49 20.50 -1.36 -5.87
C GLY A 49 19.54 -0.47 -5.09
N MET A 50 19.36 0.78 -5.53
CA MET A 50 18.36 1.69 -4.96
C MET A 50 16.94 1.13 -5.08
N GLY A 51 16.57 0.60 -6.24
CA GLY A 51 15.25 0.02 -6.47
C GLY A 51 14.96 -1.24 -5.66
N LEU A 52 15.98 -1.95 -5.19
CA LEU A 52 15.81 -3.09 -4.30
C LEU A 52 15.30 -2.70 -2.91
N VAL A 53 15.51 -1.48 -2.46
CA VAL A 53 15.03 -1.02 -1.15
C VAL A 53 13.51 -1.06 -1.07
N PRO A 54 12.75 -0.36 -1.92
CA PRO A 54 11.29 -0.50 -1.92
C PRO A 54 10.83 -1.92 -2.32
N THR A 55 11.57 -2.62 -3.17
CA THR A 55 11.27 -4.02 -3.51
C THR A 55 11.20 -4.90 -2.27
N LEU A 56 12.22 -4.86 -1.42
CA LEU A 56 12.28 -5.68 -0.21
C LEU A 56 11.25 -5.20 0.84
N THR A 57 11.04 -3.91 0.98
CA THR A 57 10.04 -3.37 1.90
C THR A 57 8.63 -3.86 1.52
N GLN A 58 8.29 -3.80 0.26
CA GLN A 58 6.99 -4.25 -0.24
C GLN A 58 6.84 -5.78 -0.22
N ALA A 59 7.90 -6.51 -0.53
CA ALA A 59 7.92 -7.97 -0.35
C ALA A 59 7.73 -8.36 1.12
N GLY A 60 8.37 -7.65 2.04
CA GLY A 60 8.20 -7.85 3.48
C GLY A 60 6.76 -7.60 3.92
N TYR A 61 6.12 -6.57 3.39
CA TYR A 61 4.71 -6.29 3.68
C TYR A 61 3.79 -7.39 3.15
N ALA A 62 4.03 -7.89 1.94
CA ALA A 62 3.29 -9.04 1.38
C ALA A 62 3.44 -10.28 2.27
N LEU A 63 4.68 -10.61 2.69
CA LEU A 63 4.95 -11.73 3.60
C LEU A 63 4.26 -11.53 4.95
N GLY A 64 4.28 -10.32 5.48
CA GLY A 64 3.62 -9.97 6.74
C GLY A 64 2.11 -10.13 6.68
N ILE A 65 1.47 -9.69 5.60
CA ILE A 65 0.03 -9.90 5.39
C ILE A 65 -0.29 -11.39 5.29
N LEU A 66 0.48 -12.14 4.54
CA LEU A 66 0.21 -13.56 4.30
C LEU A 66 0.45 -14.41 5.55
N PHE A 67 1.52 -14.17 6.30
CA PHE A 67 1.97 -15.04 7.38
C PHE A 67 1.76 -14.49 8.78
N LEU A 68 1.78 -13.17 8.99
CA LEU A 68 1.65 -12.57 10.31
C LEU A 68 0.22 -12.09 10.62
N LEU A 69 -0.51 -11.61 9.63
CA LEU A 69 -1.87 -11.12 9.84
C LEU A 69 -2.83 -12.20 10.39
N PRO A 70 -2.78 -13.46 9.92
CA PRO A 70 -3.61 -14.53 10.48
C PRO A 70 -3.37 -14.82 11.97
N LEU A 71 -2.23 -14.46 12.52
CA LEU A 71 -1.96 -14.58 13.97
C LEU A 71 -2.95 -13.76 14.80
N GLY A 72 -3.53 -12.71 14.26
CA GLY A 72 -4.55 -11.89 14.91
C GLY A 72 -5.84 -12.62 15.22
N ASP A 73 -6.11 -13.76 14.58
CA ASP A 73 -7.25 -14.61 14.90
C ASP A 73 -6.98 -15.54 16.09
N ARG A 74 -5.71 -15.80 16.40
CA ARG A 74 -5.27 -16.73 17.44
C ARG A 74 -4.69 -16.09 18.70
N HIS A 75 -4.22 -14.86 18.57
CA HIS A 75 -3.55 -14.15 19.67
C HIS A 75 -4.25 -12.82 19.92
N ASP A 76 -4.02 -12.29 21.13
CA ASP A 76 -4.51 -10.96 21.48
C ASP A 76 -3.97 -9.91 20.49
N ARG A 77 -4.85 -9.23 19.77
CA ARG A 77 -4.47 -8.19 18.78
C ARG A 77 -3.65 -7.07 19.40
N ARG A 78 -3.93 -6.72 20.66
CA ARG A 78 -3.14 -5.73 21.39
C ARG A 78 -1.67 -6.13 21.45
N THR A 79 -1.41 -7.36 21.83
CA THR A 79 -0.04 -7.89 21.91
C THR A 79 0.66 -7.87 20.56
N LEU A 80 -0.03 -8.29 19.49
CA LEU A 80 0.54 -8.27 18.14
C LEU A 80 0.83 -6.84 17.66
N ILE A 81 -0.09 -5.91 17.86
CA ILE A 81 0.11 -4.49 17.51
C ILE A 81 1.31 -3.92 18.25
N LEU A 82 1.42 -4.16 19.56
CA LEU A 82 2.50 -3.64 20.38
C LEU A 82 3.85 -4.26 20.03
N LEU A 83 3.92 -5.57 19.78
CA LEU A 83 5.15 -6.24 19.34
C LEU A 83 5.60 -5.74 17.96
N LYS A 84 4.70 -5.61 17.00
CA LYS A 84 5.02 -5.05 15.69
C LYS A 84 5.43 -3.58 15.78
N SER A 85 4.81 -2.79 16.64
CA SER A 85 5.18 -1.40 16.91
C SER A 85 6.61 -1.30 17.46
N ALA A 86 6.94 -2.08 18.48
CA ALA A 86 8.27 -2.11 19.05
C ALA A 86 9.32 -2.57 18.03
N ALA A 87 9.02 -3.64 17.30
CA ALA A 87 9.89 -4.14 16.23
C ALA A 87 10.10 -3.09 15.14
N LEU A 88 9.03 -2.42 14.69
CA LEU A 88 9.11 -1.38 13.66
C LEU A 88 9.97 -0.20 14.12
N ALA A 89 9.79 0.28 15.34
CA ALA A 89 10.60 1.37 15.90
C ALA A 89 12.11 1.01 15.91
N VAL A 90 12.44 -0.19 16.38
CA VAL A 90 13.82 -0.68 16.40
C VAL A 90 14.37 -0.83 14.99
N LEU A 91 13.59 -1.40 14.06
CA LEU A 91 14.02 -1.61 12.68
C LEU A 91 14.22 -0.28 11.92
N LEU A 92 13.36 0.71 12.13
CA LEU A 92 13.54 2.05 11.55
C LEU A 92 14.82 2.71 12.05
N LEU A 93 15.11 2.57 13.35
CA LEU A 93 16.37 3.06 13.92
C LEU A 93 17.58 2.32 13.33
N LEU A 94 17.52 0.99 13.24
CA LEU A 94 18.59 0.20 12.61
C LEU A 94 18.77 0.57 11.14
N CYS A 95 17.69 0.84 10.41
CA CYS A 95 17.76 1.31 9.03
C CYS A 95 18.60 2.59 8.91
N SER A 96 18.43 3.53 9.84
CA SER A 96 19.20 4.78 9.88
C SER A 96 20.70 4.57 10.14
N LEU A 97 21.09 3.43 10.66
CA LEU A 97 22.49 3.09 11.00
C LEU A 97 23.16 2.19 9.95
N THR A 98 22.44 1.74 8.93
CA THR A 98 22.98 0.86 7.89
C THR A 98 24.04 1.57 7.05
N GLY A 99 25.12 0.88 6.75
CA GLY A 99 26.24 1.38 5.94
C GLY A 99 26.47 0.58 4.65
N GLN A 100 25.72 -0.48 4.43
CA GLN A 100 25.86 -1.38 3.29
C GLN A 100 24.48 -1.76 2.72
N LEU A 101 24.44 -2.07 1.43
CA LEU A 101 23.22 -2.49 0.74
C LEU A 101 22.60 -3.73 1.39
N THR A 102 23.38 -4.75 1.70
CA THR A 102 22.86 -6.01 2.26
C THR A 102 22.12 -5.78 3.57
N SER A 103 22.70 -5.03 4.50
CA SER A 103 22.06 -4.71 5.77
C SER A 103 20.80 -3.86 5.59
N LEU A 104 20.87 -2.89 4.67
CA LEU A 104 19.73 -2.04 4.32
C LEU A 104 18.58 -2.87 3.75
N LEU A 105 18.83 -3.84 2.89
CA LEU A 105 17.81 -4.71 2.29
C LEU A 105 17.17 -5.65 3.32
N ILE A 106 17.97 -6.24 4.21
CA ILE A 106 17.45 -7.09 5.28
C ILE A 106 16.53 -6.29 6.20
N VAL A 107 16.97 -5.13 6.64
CA VAL A 107 16.17 -4.26 7.50
C VAL A 107 14.92 -3.77 6.78
N SER A 108 15.01 -3.45 5.49
CA SER A 108 13.86 -3.03 4.67
C SER A 108 12.78 -4.12 4.58
N LEU A 109 13.18 -5.37 4.38
CA LEU A 109 12.26 -6.52 4.40
C LEU A 109 11.54 -6.62 5.75
N LEU A 110 12.27 -6.53 6.84
CA LEU A 110 11.72 -6.64 8.20
C LEU A 110 10.84 -5.42 8.56
N ILE A 111 11.18 -4.22 8.09
CA ILE A 111 10.32 -3.03 8.21
C ILE A 111 8.99 -3.28 7.54
N GLY A 112 8.98 -3.81 6.32
CA GLY A 112 7.76 -4.17 5.60
C GLY A 112 6.89 -5.14 6.40
N MET A 113 7.48 -6.19 6.96
CA MET A 113 6.77 -7.17 7.78
C MET A 113 6.17 -6.55 9.04
N ALA A 114 6.93 -5.73 9.77
CA ALA A 114 6.46 -5.08 10.99
C ALA A 114 5.40 -4.00 10.73
N ALA A 115 5.48 -3.30 9.59
CA ALA A 115 4.52 -2.27 9.19
C ALA A 115 3.11 -2.82 8.94
N THR A 116 2.96 -4.13 8.81
CA THR A 116 1.64 -4.78 8.72
C THR A 116 0.78 -4.62 9.97
N MET A 117 1.31 -4.05 11.04
CA MET A 117 0.49 -3.67 12.21
C MET A 117 -0.68 -2.76 11.83
N ALA A 118 -0.58 -1.98 10.76
CA ALA A 118 -1.69 -1.19 10.24
C ALA A 118 -2.91 -2.06 9.89
N GLN A 119 -2.68 -3.25 9.38
CA GLN A 119 -3.74 -4.21 9.04
C GLN A 119 -4.34 -4.90 10.27
N ASP A 120 -3.61 -5.01 11.37
CA ASP A 120 -4.14 -5.48 12.65
C ASP A 120 -5.00 -4.41 13.34
N ILE A 121 -4.67 -3.15 13.14
CA ILE A 121 -5.37 -1.99 13.74
C ILE A 121 -6.79 -1.85 13.19
N VAL A 122 -7.01 -2.08 11.90
CA VAL A 122 -8.34 -1.91 11.28
C VAL A 122 -9.40 -2.82 11.92
N PRO A 123 -9.19 -4.14 12.06
CA PRO A 123 -10.14 -5.00 12.77
C PRO A 123 -10.26 -4.65 14.27
N ALA A 124 -9.17 -4.23 14.91
CA ALA A 124 -9.20 -3.81 16.31
C ALA A 124 -10.15 -2.63 16.52
N ALA A 125 -10.10 -1.63 15.62
CA ALA A 125 -11.02 -0.50 15.65
C ALA A 125 -12.49 -0.93 15.49
N ALA A 126 -12.74 -1.89 14.61
CA ALA A 126 -14.09 -2.43 14.42
C ALA A 126 -14.64 -3.09 15.70
N ILE A 127 -13.81 -3.83 16.43
CA ILE A 127 -14.18 -4.50 17.68
C ILE A 127 -14.41 -3.49 18.81
N LEU A 128 -13.61 -2.44 18.89
CA LEU A 128 -13.70 -1.42 19.96
C LEU A 128 -14.84 -0.42 19.75
N ALA A 129 -15.42 -0.36 18.56
CA ALA A 129 -16.45 0.61 18.24
C ALA A 129 -17.74 0.30 19.02
N PRO A 130 -18.38 1.34 19.63
CA PRO A 130 -19.71 1.20 20.21
C PRO A 130 -20.75 0.75 19.18
N ALA A 131 -21.82 0.10 19.65
CA ALA A 131 -22.93 -0.32 18.79
C ALA A 131 -23.45 0.85 17.94
N GLY A 132 -23.61 0.60 16.64
CA GLY A 132 -24.06 1.62 15.67
C GLY A 132 -23.02 2.63 15.20
N LYS A 133 -21.79 2.62 15.74
CA LYS A 133 -20.70 3.54 15.37
C LYS A 133 -19.52 2.86 14.68
N GLN A 134 -19.64 1.59 14.36
CA GLN A 134 -18.55 0.79 13.78
C GLN A 134 -18.01 1.39 12.48
N GLY A 135 -18.87 1.76 11.56
CA GLY A 135 -18.48 2.37 10.28
C GLY A 135 -17.72 3.68 10.46
N LYS A 136 -18.16 4.55 11.38
CA LYS A 136 -17.49 5.82 11.69
C LYS A 136 -16.10 5.59 12.28
N MET A 137 -15.95 4.66 13.20
CA MET A 137 -14.68 4.37 13.89
C MET A 137 -13.66 3.74 12.93
N VAL A 138 -14.08 2.76 12.15
CA VAL A 138 -13.24 2.16 11.10
C VAL A 138 -12.86 3.20 10.05
N GLY A 139 -13.80 4.05 9.64
CA GLY A 139 -13.56 5.15 8.72
C GLY A 139 -12.49 6.13 9.21
N THR A 140 -12.45 6.42 10.51
CA THR A 140 -11.40 7.25 11.12
C THR A 140 -10.03 6.61 11.00
N VAL A 141 -9.91 5.32 11.28
CA VAL A 141 -8.65 4.58 11.12
C VAL A 141 -8.23 4.53 9.65
N MET A 142 -9.16 4.28 8.73
CA MET A 142 -8.88 4.27 7.30
C MET A 142 -8.42 5.64 6.79
N THR A 143 -8.99 6.72 7.31
CA THR A 143 -8.54 8.09 7.00
C THR A 143 -7.10 8.30 7.49
N GLY A 144 -6.78 7.87 8.70
CA GLY A 144 -5.41 7.91 9.22
C GLY A 144 -4.43 7.13 8.35
N LEU A 145 -4.81 5.94 7.94
CA LEU A 145 -4.02 5.08 7.06
C LEU A 145 -3.79 5.75 5.70
N LEU A 146 -4.82 6.29 5.07
CA LEU A 146 -4.71 7.00 3.80
C LEU A 146 -3.82 8.24 3.91
N LEU A 147 -4.01 9.07 4.93
CA LEU A 147 -3.16 10.23 5.17
C LEU A 147 -1.69 9.81 5.36
N GLY A 148 -1.44 8.70 6.03
CA GLY A 148 -0.10 8.13 6.17
C GLY A 148 0.53 7.80 4.82
N ILE A 149 -0.19 7.11 3.95
CA ILE A 149 0.27 6.80 2.58
C ILE A 149 0.55 8.07 1.79
N LEU A 150 -0.38 9.02 1.81
CA LEU A 150 -0.33 10.23 0.98
C LEU A 150 0.76 11.20 1.42
N LEU A 151 0.89 11.43 2.72
CA LEU A 151 1.84 12.40 3.28
C LEU A 151 3.25 11.82 3.43
N SER A 152 3.41 10.50 3.44
CA SER A 152 4.69 9.85 3.68
C SER A 152 5.79 10.32 2.74
N ARG A 153 5.50 10.37 1.43
CA ARG A 153 6.47 10.80 0.42
C ARG A 153 6.83 12.27 0.54
N THR A 154 5.84 13.11 0.75
CA THR A 154 6.05 14.55 0.90
C THR A 154 6.91 14.86 2.12
N VAL A 155 6.54 14.29 3.27
CA VAL A 155 7.28 14.50 4.54
C VAL A 155 8.69 13.94 4.43
N SER A 156 8.85 12.71 3.95
CA SER A 156 10.18 12.11 3.84
C SER A 156 11.07 12.85 2.84
N GLY A 157 10.52 13.31 1.73
CA GLY A 157 11.24 14.09 0.74
C GLY A 157 11.77 15.41 1.29
N VAL A 158 10.94 16.14 2.03
CA VAL A 158 11.35 17.41 2.68
C VAL A 158 12.35 17.18 3.79
N VAL A 159 12.10 16.26 4.70
CA VAL A 159 13.03 15.94 5.80
C VAL A 159 14.35 15.43 5.25
N GLY A 160 14.32 14.58 4.23
CA GLY A 160 15.53 14.08 3.56
C GLY A 160 16.35 15.19 2.92
N ALA A 161 15.71 16.15 2.27
CA ALA A 161 16.39 17.30 1.66
C ALA A 161 17.05 18.22 2.70
N LEU A 162 16.39 18.44 3.84
CA LEU A 162 16.88 19.34 4.89
C LEU A 162 17.90 18.70 5.83
N PHE A 163 17.72 17.44 6.21
CA PHE A 163 18.45 16.77 7.29
C PHE A 163 19.11 15.46 6.88
N GLY A 164 18.86 14.98 5.67
CA GLY A 164 19.35 13.68 5.19
C GLY A 164 18.37 12.52 5.45
N TRP A 165 18.59 11.43 4.73
CA TRP A 165 17.70 10.26 4.80
C TRP A 165 17.74 9.52 6.14
N ARG A 166 18.90 9.53 6.83
CA ARG A 166 19.05 8.88 8.14
C ARG A 166 18.18 9.55 9.19
N VAL A 167 18.11 10.87 9.19
CA VAL A 167 17.28 11.65 10.14
C VAL A 167 15.81 11.35 9.92
N MET A 168 15.37 11.16 8.67
CA MET A 168 14.00 10.75 8.39
C MET A 168 13.64 9.43 9.06
N TYR A 169 14.50 8.42 8.95
CA TYR A 169 14.29 7.13 9.61
C TYR A 169 14.35 7.21 11.13
N GLN A 170 15.23 8.04 11.67
CA GLN A 170 15.28 8.30 13.12
C GLN A 170 14.00 8.96 13.63
N ALA A 171 13.52 9.97 12.93
CA ALA A 171 12.26 10.64 13.24
C ALA A 171 11.07 9.67 13.15
N ALA A 172 11.05 8.80 12.14
CA ALA A 172 10.05 7.75 12.01
C ALA A 172 10.11 6.76 13.18
N ALA A 173 11.32 6.34 13.60
CA ALA A 173 11.52 5.45 14.74
C ALA A 173 10.98 6.05 16.04
N VAL A 174 11.29 7.30 16.31
CA VAL A 174 10.78 8.03 17.49
C VAL A 174 9.26 8.14 17.44
N SER A 175 8.69 8.49 16.28
CA SER A 175 7.23 8.60 16.10
C SER A 175 6.52 7.28 16.39
N ILE A 176 7.01 6.18 15.86
CA ILE A 176 6.44 4.83 16.10
C ILE A 176 6.61 4.42 17.57
N ALA A 177 7.75 4.72 18.18
CA ALA A 177 7.97 4.42 19.60
C ALA A 177 6.99 5.19 20.51
N LEU A 178 6.76 6.47 20.25
CA LEU A 178 5.83 7.29 21.02
C LEU A 178 4.38 6.82 20.83
N ILE A 179 3.97 6.54 19.60
CA ILE A 179 2.63 6.03 19.30
C ILE A 179 2.44 4.64 19.90
N GLY A 180 3.45 3.78 19.84
CA GLY A 180 3.44 2.47 20.48
C GLY A 180 3.27 2.56 21.99
N LEU A 181 3.94 3.50 22.64
CA LEU A 181 3.79 3.77 24.07
C LEU A 181 2.37 4.25 24.41
N LEU A 182 1.80 5.13 23.59
CA LEU A 182 0.41 5.57 23.75
C LEU A 182 -0.56 4.41 23.58
N MET A 183 -0.38 3.58 22.56
CA MET A 183 -1.21 2.40 22.33
C MET A 183 -1.11 1.41 23.50
N TRP A 184 0.09 1.20 24.01
CA TRP A 184 0.29 0.35 25.22
C TRP A 184 -0.52 0.84 26.41
N ARG A 185 -0.67 2.15 26.57
CA ARG A 185 -1.43 2.77 27.67
C ARG A 185 -2.95 2.67 27.51
N VAL A 186 -3.45 2.80 26.30
CA VAL A 186 -4.88 3.04 26.04
C VAL A 186 -5.61 1.87 25.39
N VAL A 187 -4.92 1.03 24.60
CA VAL A 187 -5.59 -0.07 23.88
C VAL A 187 -5.85 -1.23 24.86
N PRO A 188 -7.11 -1.69 25.00
CA PRO A 188 -7.44 -2.81 25.84
C PRO A 188 -7.04 -4.13 25.19
N ARG A 189 -7.07 -5.20 25.98
CA ARG A 189 -6.88 -6.56 25.49
C ARG A 189 -8.09 -7.02 24.71
N PHE A 190 -7.85 -7.84 23.69
CA PHE A 190 -8.88 -8.44 22.84
C PHE A 190 -9.05 -9.92 23.19
N GLU A 191 -10.29 -10.38 23.08
CA GLU A 191 -10.59 -11.81 23.21
C GLU A 191 -10.14 -12.57 21.97
N ILE A 192 -9.73 -13.81 22.18
CA ILE A 192 -9.29 -14.70 21.10
C ILE A 192 -10.51 -15.48 20.61
N HIS A 193 -10.83 -15.37 19.33
CA HIS A 193 -12.06 -15.94 18.78
C HIS A 193 -11.87 -17.20 17.95
N SER A 194 -10.64 -17.56 17.58
CA SER A 194 -10.40 -18.71 16.72
C SER A 194 -9.86 -19.90 17.49
N ALA A 195 -10.51 -21.06 17.30
CA ALA A 195 -10.04 -22.36 17.77
C ALA A 195 -9.09 -23.04 16.77
N LEU A 196 -8.91 -22.47 15.56
CA LEU A 196 -8.06 -23.06 14.53
C LEU A 196 -6.58 -22.90 14.86
N SER A 197 -5.79 -23.94 14.60
CA SER A 197 -4.33 -23.85 14.67
C SER A 197 -3.78 -22.98 13.53
N TYR A 198 -2.55 -22.49 13.66
CA TYR A 198 -1.92 -21.70 12.59
C TYR A 198 -1.83 -22.46 11.27
N PRO A 199 -1.40 -23.77 11.21
CA PRO A 199 -1.43 -24.54 9.97
C PRO A 199 -2.83 -24.66 9.36
N GLN A 200 -3.88 -24.76 10.19
CA GLN A 200 -5.28 -24.81 9.72
C GLN A 200 -5.71 -23.48 9.10
N LEU A 201 -5.28 -22.34 9.67
CA LEU A 201 -5.53 -21.02 9.11
C LEU A 201 -4.84 -20.87 7.74
N MET A 202 -3.59 -21.25 7.62
CA MET A 202 -2.87 -21.23 6.36
C MET A 202 -3.52 -22.12 5.31
N LYS A 203 -3.93 -23.31 5.69
CA LYS A 203 -4.66 -24.23 4.82
C LYS A 203 -6.00 -23.67 4.34
N SER A 204 -6.70 -22.95 5.22
CA SER A 204 -7.96 -22.28 4.86
C SER A 204 -7.76 -21.17 3.83
N MET A 205 -6.66 -20.41 3.94
CA MET A 205 -6.31 -19.38 2.93
C MET A 205 -5.97 -20.01 1.58
N ALA A 206 -5.17 -21.08 1.58
CA ALA A 206 -4.88 -21.85 0.36
C ALA A 206 -6.14 -22.40 -0.29
N HIS A 207 -7.10 -22.90 0.52
CA HIS A 207 -8.40 -23.37 0.05
C HIS A 207 -9.23 -22.26 -0.61
N LEU A 208 -9.29 -21.08 0.00
CA LEU A 208 -9.98 -19.91 -0.58
C LEU A 208 -9.37 -19.52 -1.94
N TRP A 209 -8.06 -19.51 -2.02
CA TRP A 209 -7.35 -19.21 -3.27
C TRP A 209 -7.67 -20.21 -4.38
N GLN A 210 -7.73 -21.49 -4.05
CA GLN A 210 -8.07 -22.54 -5.01
C GLN A 210 -9.54 -22.52 -5.41
N ARG A 211 -10.43 -22.29 -4.43
CA ARG A 211 -11.88 -22.35 -4.64
C ARG A 211 -12.43 -21.22 -5.49
N TYR A 212 -11.90 -20.01 -5.36
CA TYR A 212 -12.45 -18.81 -6.00
C TYR A 212 -11.57 -18.27 -7.14
N PRO A 213 -11.85 -18.65 -8.40
CA PRO A 213 -11.16 -18.07 -9.55
C PRO A 213 -11.32 -16.55 -9.64
N ALA A 214 -12.46 -16.01 -9.20
CA ALA A 214 -12.71 -14.57 -9.16
C ALA A 214 -11.73 -13.84 -8.23
N LEU A 215 -11.36 -14.43 -7.09
CA LEU A 215 -10.32 -13.90 -6.20
C LEU A 215 -8.97 -13.83 -6.91
N ARG A 216 -8.56 -14.90 -7.58
CA ARG A 216 -7.28 -14.94 -8.30
C ARG A 216 -7.20 -13.89 -9.40
N ARG A 217 -8.28 -13.71 -10.17
CA ARG A 217 -8.33 -12.70 -11.23
C ARG A 217 -8.31 -11.28 -10.68
N ALA A 218 -9.04 -11.03 -9.60
CA ALA A 218 -9.01 -9.74 -8.90
C ALA A 218 -7.60 -9.44 -8.36
N ALA A 219 -6.95 -10.40 -7.71
CA ALA A 219 -5.59 -10.27 -7.20
C ALA A 219 -4.56 -10.05 -8.32
N LEU A 220 -4.68 -10.76 -9.44
CA LEU A 220 -3.81 -10.58 -10.61
C LEU A 220 -4.00 -9.22 -11.25
N ALA A 221 -5.24 -8.81 -11.51
CA ALA A 221 -5.51 -7.50 -12.11
C ALA A 221 -5.01 -6.36 -11.23
N GLN A 222 -5.33 -6.38 -9.94
CA GLN A 222 -4.83 -5.36 -9.01
C GLN A 222 -3.32 -5.42 -8.83
N GLY A 223 -2.73 -6.62 -8.85
CA GLY A 223 -1.29 -6.81 -8.82
C GLY A 223 -0.58 -6.17 -10.01
N PHE A 224 -1.09 -6.34 -11.22
CA PHE A 224 -0.54 -5.67 -12.42
C PHE A 224 -0.68 -4.14 -12.36
N LEU A 225 -1.80 -3.62 -11.87
CA LEU A 225 -1.94 -2.19 -11.62
C LEU A 225 -0.91 -1.70 -10.60
N SER A 226 -0.62 -2.51 -9.59
CA SER A 226 0.37 -2.21 -8.56
C SER A 226 1.81 -2.28 -9.09
N VAL A 227 2.09 -3.11 -10.10
CA VAL A 227 3.36 -3.10 -10.85
C VAL A 227 3.59 -1.72 -11.48
N ALA A 228 2.60 -1.19 -12.18
CA ALA A 228 2.67 0.13 -12.80
C ALA A 228 2.91 1.24 -11.77
N PHE A 229 2.15 1.23 -10.71
CA PHE A 229 2.25 2.19 -9.61
C PHE A 229 3.65 2.18 -8.97
N SER A 230 4.14 1.01 -8.59
CA SER A 230 5.42 0.87 -7.92
C SER A 230 6.60 1.15 -8.83
N ALA A 231 6.54 0.77 -10.10
CA ALA A 231 7.55 1.11 -11.09
C ALA A 231 7.73 2.62 -11.23
N PHE A 232 6.64 3.37 -11.26
CA PHE A 232 6.67 4.84 -11.30
C PHE A 232 7.28 5.44 -10.03
N TRP A 233 6.70 5.14 -8.86
CA TRP A 233 7.12 5.78 -7.61
C TRP A 233 8.53 5.37 -7.17
N SER A 234 8.98 4.18 -7.49
CA SER A 234 10.32 3.69 -7.15
C SER A 234 11.43 4.27 -8.04
N THR A 235 11.10 4.80 -9.21
CA THR A 235 12.07 5.36 -10.16
C THR A 235 11.96 6.87 -10.34
N LEU A 236 10.85 7.47 -9.90
CA LEU A 236 10.58 8.90 -10.10
C LEU A 236 11.69 9.79 -9.53
N ALA A 237 12.10 9.55 -8.28
CA ALA A 237 13.12 10.38 -7.62
C ALA A 237 14.46 10.32 -8.35
N VAL A 238 14.85 9.15 -8.82
CA VAL A 238 16.08 8.96 -9.59
C VAL A 238 15.98 9.71 -10.94
N MET A 239 14.87 9.59 -11.64
CA MET A 239 14.64 10.29 -12.91
C MET A 239 14.64 11.82 -12.73
N LEU A 240 13.96 12.34 -11.70
CA LEU A 240 13.94 13.77 -11.41
C LEU A 240 15.34 14.30 -11.09
N PHE A 241 16.13 13.53 -10.34
CA PHE A 241 17.50 13.90 -10.04
C PHE A 241 18.41 13.90 -11.27
N GLU A 242 18.39 12.83 -12.06
CA GLU A 242 19.28 12.70 -13.23
C GLU A 242 18.89 13.63 -14.38
N ARG A 243 17.61 13.79 -14.65
CA ARG A 243 17.12 14.54 -15.84
C ARG A 243 16.87 16.00 -15.57
N TYR A 244 16.38 16.37 -14.38
CA TYR A 244 16.01 17.76 -14.03
C TYR A 244 16.84 18.32 -12.87
N GLN A 245 17.76 17.56 -12.30
CA GLN A 245 18.58 17.95 -11.14
C GLN A 245 17.75 18.43 -9.95
N MET A 246 16.60 17.78 -9.75
CA MET A 246 15.67 18.04 -8.66
C MET A 246 15.89 17.06 -7.52
N GLY A 247 15.84 17.57 -6.28
CA GLY A 247 16.08 16.80 -5.08
C GLY A 247 14.87 16.06 -4.53
N SER A 248 15.05 15.46 -3.36
CA SER A 248 14.04 14.63 -2.69
C SER A 248 12.79 15.41 -2.30
N ALA A 249 12.88 16.71 -1.99
CA ALA A 249 11.73 17.55 -1.68
C ALA A 249 10.75 17.65 -2.85
N VAL A 250 11.26 17.81 -4.08
CA VAL A 250 10.43 17.84 -5.30
C VAL A 250 9.85 16.48 -5.58
N ALA A 251 10.66 15.41 -5.50
CA ALA A 251 10.19 14.04 -5.64
C ALA A 251 9.06 13.71 -4.67
N GLY A 252 9.22 14.08 -3.40
CA GLY A 252 8.18 13.94 -2.37
C GLY A 252 6.95 14.82 -2.65
N GLY A 253 7.16 16.01 -3.22
CA GLY A 253 6.09 16.93 -3.62
C GLY A 253 5.14 16.34 -4.67
N PHE A 254 5.63 15.50 -5.59
CA PHE A 254 4.79 14.74 -6.51
C PHE A 254 3.83 13.77 -5.80
N GLY A 255 4.15 13.38 -4.55
CA GLY A 255 3.24 12.62 -3.71
C GLY A 255 1.91 13.31 -3.46
N ILE A 256 1.86 14.66 -3.49
CA ILE A 256 0.62 15.44 -3.38
C ILE A 256 -0.29 15.19 -4.57
N ALA A 257 0.27 15.04 -5.78
CA ALA A 257 -0.50 14.70 -6.97
C ALA A 257 -1.14 13.31 -6.84
N GLY A 258 -0.37 12.31 -6.38
CA GLY A 258 -0.91 10.98 -6.05
C GLY A 258 -2.01 11.06 -4.99
N ALA A 259 -1.81 11.90 -3.96
CA ALA A 259 -2.81 12.16 -2.93
C ALA A 259 -4.14 12.64 -3.50
N ALA A 260 -4.10 13.59 -4.42
CA ALA A 260 -5.30 14.13 -5.06
C ALA A 260 -6.09 13.04 -5.81
N GLY A 261 -5.39 12.12 -6.49
CA GLY A 261 -6.00 10.97 -7.13
C GLY A 261 -6.66 10.02 -6.13
N ALA A 262 -5.95 9.68 -5.05
CA ALA A 262 -6.44 8.76 -4.04
C ALA A 262 -7.65 9.28 -3.25
N LEU A 263 -7.79 10.58 -3.06
CA LEU A 263 -8.95 11.20 -2.40
C LEU A 263 -10.27 10.96 -3.16
N ALA A 264 -10.21 10.62 -4.44
CA ALA A 264 -11.38 10.26 -5.22
C ALA A 264 -11.87 8.81 -5.01
N ALA A 265 -11.17 7.99 -4.22
CA ALA A 265 -11.58 6.61 -3.92
C ALA A 265 -13.01 6.49 -3.35
N PRO A 266 -13.49 7.38 -2.45
CA PRO A 266 -14.88 7.35 -2.01
C PRO A 266 -15.91 7.51 -3.14
N LEU A 267 -15.59 8.28 -4.18
CA LEU A 267 -16.43 8.44 -5.36
C LEU A 267 -16.55 7.12 -6.14
N ALA A 268 -15.48 6.33 -6.14
CA ALA A 268 -15.47 5.01 -6.79
C ALA A 268 -16.43 4.02 -6.11
N GLY A 269 -16.56 4.08 -4.78
CA GLY A 269 -17.55 3.30 -4.04
C GLY A 269 -18.96 3.57 -4.53
N GLY A 270 -19.34 4.83 -4.62
CA GLY A 270 -20.65 5.24 -5.13
C GLY A 270 -20.89 4.84 -6.58
N LEU A 271 -19.86 4.92 -7.43
CA LEU A 271 -19.92 4.45 -8.81
C LEU A 271 -20.07 2.93 -8.90
N ALA A 272 -19.39 2.19 -8.02
CA ALA A 272 -19.51 0.74 -7.96
C ALA A 272 -20.92 0.30 -7.54
N ASP A 273 -21.53 1.02 -6.61
CA ASP A 273 -22.92 0.78 -6.20
C ASP A 273 -23.91 1.06 -7.33
N LYS A 274 -23.64 2.08 -8.16
CA LYS A 274 -24.54 2.48 -9.25
C LYS A 274 -24.37 1.66 -10.53
N TYR A 275 -23.12 1.37 -10.92
CA TYR A 275 -22.80 0.76 -12.22
C TYR A 275 -22.24 -0.66 -12.11
N GLY A 276 -22.02 -1.16 -10.92
CA GLY A 276 -21.37 -2.43 -10.63
C GLY A 276 -19.86 -2.33 -10.50
N ALA A 277 -19.33 -3.10 -9.54
CA ALA A 277 -17.90 -3.12 -9.25
C ALA A 277 -17.04 -3.57 -10.44
N GLY A 278 -17.54 -4.49 -11.25
CA GLY A 278 -16.86 -4.97 -12.45
C GLY A 278 -16.54 -3.86 -13.46
N LYS A 279 -17.45 -2.93 -13.69
CA LYS A 279 -17.24 -1.77 -14.58
C LYS A 279 -16.23 -0.79 -13.99
N VAL A 280 -16.27 -0.56 -12.69
CA VAL A 280 -15.32 0.34 -12.01
C VAL A 280 -13.90 -0.20 -12.11
N THR A 281 -13.70 -1.52 -12.00
CA THR A 281 -12.37 -2.13 -12.21
C THR A 281 -11.86 -1.93 -13.64
N GLN A 282 -12.73 -2.04 -14.63
CA GLN A 282 -12.37 -1.77 -16.04
C GLN A 282 -12.00 -0.30 -16.26
N LEU A 283 -12.82 0.62 -15.77
CA LEU A 283 -12.57 2.06 -15.90
C LEU A 283 -11.29 2.48 -15.17
N GLY A 284 -11.05 1.92 -13.97
CA GLY A 284 -9.82 2.16 -13.22
C GLY A 284 -8.58 1.68 -13.97
N ALA A 285 -8.60 0.46 -14.49
CA ALA A 285 -7.50 -0.09 -15.27
C ALA A 285 -7.28 0.69 -16.59
N ALA A 286 -8.34 1.11 -17.25
CA ALA A 286 -8.26 1.95 -18.44
C ALA A 286 -7.64 3.32 -18.13
N LEU A 287 -8.03 3.93 -17.01
CA LEU A 287 -7.49 5.21 -16.58
C LEU A 287 -6.00 5.12 -16.22
N VAL A 288 -5.58 4.05 -15.55
CA VAL A 288 -4.14 3.78 -15.29
C VAL A 288 -3.37 3.68 -16.61
N THR A 289 -3.86 2.86 -17.53
CA THR A 289 -3.23 2.65 -18.83
C THR A 289 -3.14 3.94 -19.63
N LEU A 290 -4.21 4.72 -19.70
CA LEU A 290 -4.26 6.01 -20.39
C LEU A 290 -3.30 7.01 -19.76
N SER A 291 -3.27 7.11 -18.43
CA SER A 291 -2.40 8.06 -17.71
C SER A 291 -0.93 7.81 -18.02
N PHE A 292 -0.49 6.56 -18.04
CA PHE A 292 0.88 6.22 -18.41
C PHE A 292 1.14 6.39 -19.92
N THR A 293 0.17 6.10 -20.77
CA THR A 293 0.30 6.29 -22.22
C THR A 293 0.51 7.76 -22.58
N LEU A 294 -0.13 8.69 -21.87
CA LEU A 294 0.06 10.13 -22.05
C LEU A 294 1.52 10.57 -21.82
N MET A 295 2.29 9.83 -21.00
CA MET A 295 3.70 10.16 -20.77
C MET A 295 4.58 10.00 -22.02
N PHE A 296 4.14 9.30 -23.05
CA PHE A 296 4.84 9.26 -24.34
C PHE A 296 4.82 10.60 -25.08
N LEU A 297 4.00 11.55 -24.64
CA LEU A 297 4.01 12.92 -25.17
C LEU A 297 5.13 13.79 -24.59
N MET A 298 5.87 13.33 -23.60
CA MET A 298 6.96 14.10 -22.96
C MET A 298 7.97 14.71 -23.96
N PRO A 299 8.43 13.99 -24.99
CA PRO A 299 9.42 14.55 -25.93
C PRO A 299 8.97 15.78 -26.69
N VAL A 300 7.66 15.99 -26.87
CA VAL A 300 7.10 17.16 -27.58
C VAL A 300 6.81 18.35 -26.67
N LEU A 301 7.03 18.19 -25.35
CA LEU A 301 6.78 19.22 -24.35
C LEU A 301 8.09 19.86 -23.84
N PRO A 302 8.04 21.15 -23.48
CA PRO A 302 9.15 21.78 -22.77
C PRO A 302 9.31 21.18 -21.35
N PRO A 303 10.47 21.36 -20.67
CA PRO A 303 10.70 20.75 -19.35
C PRO A 303 9.60 20.99 -18.32
N HIS A 304 9.06 22.21 -18.23
CA HIS A 304 7.93 22.51 -17.34
C HIS A 304 6.66 21.75 -17.71
N GLY A 305 6.39 21.64 -19.00
CA GLY A 305 5.26 20.85 -19.51
C GLY A 305 5.40 19.37 -19.22
N GLN A 306 6.62 18.83 -19.26
CA GLN A 306 6.91 17.44 -18.91
C GLN A 306 6.59 17.17 -17.44
N LEU A 307 7.02 18.05 -16.53
CA LEU A 307 6.74 17.92 -15.10
C LEU A 307 5.24 18.02 -14.79
N VAL A 308 4.53 18.93 -15.45
CA VAL A 308 3.06 19.04 -15.34
C VAL A 308 2.38 17.78 -15.85
N LEU A 309 2.83 17.21 -16.96
CA LEU A 309 2.29 15.96 -17.50
C LEU A 309 2.50 14.80 -16.53
N ILE A 310 3.67 14.69 -15.90
CA ILE A 310 3.95 13.67 -14.88
C ILE A 310 2.99 13.84 -13.70
N ALA A 311 2.76 15.06 -13.22
CA ALA A 311 1.83 15.33 -12.13
C ALA A 311 0.39 14.96 -12.49
N ILE A 312 -0.08 15.31 -13.68
CA ILE A 312 -1.42 14.95 -14.17
C ILE A 312 -1.56 13.45 -14.31
N ALA A 313 -0.56 12.78 -14.84
CA ALA A 313 -0.54 11.33 -14.96
C ALA A 313 -0.57 10.66 -13.58
N ALA A 314 0.15 11.19 -12.59
CA ALA A 314 0.13 10.69 -11.21
C ALA A 314 -1.26 10.81 -10.59
N ILE A 315 -1.96 11.92 -10.77
CA ILE A 315 -3.36 12.07 -10.35
C ILE A 315 -4.23 11.01 -11.01
N GLY A 316 -4.11 10.84 -12.31
CA GLY A 316 -4.92 9.91 -13.11
C GLY A 316 -4.69 8.46 -12.72
N PHE A 317 -3.45 8.00 -12.65
CA PHE A 317 -3.20 6.60 -12.35
C PHE A 317 -3.47 6.26 -10.89
N ASP A 318 -3.22 7.17 -9.93
CA ASP A 318 -3.60 6.93 -8.53
C ASP A 318 -5.11 6.86 -8.35
N LEU A 319 -5.86 7.73 -9.02
CA LEU A 319 -7.31 7.66 -9.06
C LEU A 319 -7.78 6.31 -9.61
N GLY A 320 -7.22 5.88 -10.73
CA GLY A 320 -7.57 4.60 -11.35
C GLY A 320 -7.21 3.40 -10.48
N LEU A 321 -6.03 3.41 -9.87
CA LEU A 321 -5.54 2.36 -8.98
C LEU A 321 -6.44 2.21 -7.74
N GLN A 322 -6.73 3.31 -7.06
CA GLN A 322 -7.53 3.30 -5.83
C GLN A 322 -8.99 2.94 -6.10
N SER A 323 -9.55 3.46 -7.18
CA SER A 323 -10.90 3.10 -7.62
C SER A 323 -11.03 1.60 -7.92
N SER A 324 -10.05 1.07 -8.64
CA SER A 324 -9.96 -0.36 -8.94
C SER A 324 -9.81 -1.20 -7.68
N LEU A 325 -9.00 -0.76 -6.72
CA LEU A 325 -8.78 -1.46 -5.46
C LEU A 325 -10.08 -1.58 -4.66
N VAL A 326 -10.81 -0.47 -4.47
CA VAL A 326 -12.09 -0.47 -3.77
C VAL A 326 -13.10 -1.40 -4.45
N ALA A 327 -13.18 -1.35 -5.78
CA ALA A 327 -14.07 -2.22 -6.54
C ALA A 327 -13.68 -3.70 -6.44
N HIS A 328 -12.39 -4.03 -6.51
CA HIS A 328 -11.90 -5.40 -6.30
C HIS A 328 -12.19 -5.91 -4.89
N GLN A 329 -12.03 -5.07 -3.87
CA GLN A 329 -12.41 -5.43 -2.49
C GLN A 329 -13.89 -5.77 -2.40
N ASN A 330 -14.77 -4.97 -3.00
CA ASN A 330 -16.21 -5.24 -3.02
C ASN A 330 -16.52 -6.59 -3.69
N LEU A 331 -15.90 -6.88 -4.82
CA LEU A 331 -16.06 -8.17 -5.52
C LEU A 331 -15.62 -9.35 -4.65
N VAL A 332 -14.46 -9.21 -4.01
CA VAL A 332 -13.85 -10.26 -3.20
C VAL A 332 -14.65 -10.51 -1.91
N TYR A 333 -15.14 -9.45 -1.26
CA TYR A 333 -15.92 -9.58 -0.03
C TYR A 333 -17.28 -10.25 -0.25
N GLY A 334 -17.82 -10.19 -1.47
CA GLY A 334 -19.05 -10.86 -1.84
C GLY A 334 -18.92 -12.37 -2.03
N LEU A 335 -17.69 -12.89 -2.18
CA LEU A 335 -17.46 -14.32 -2.44
C LEU A 335 -17.79 -15.21 -1.24
N GLU A 336 -17.35 -14.81 -0.05
CA GLU A 336 -17.60 -15.52 1.19
C GLU A 336 -17.61 -14.53 2.36
N PRO A 337 -18.77 -14.04 2.79
CA PRO A 337 -18.88 -12.97 3.79
C PRO A 337 -18.21 -13.31 5.13
N GLN A 338 -18.15 -14.59 5.51
CA GLN A 338 -17.51 -15.04 6.75
C GLN A 338 -15.97 -15.08 6.67
N ALA A 339 -15.41 -15.04 5.47
CA ALA A 339 -13.98 -15.10 5.22
C ALA A 339 -13.37 -13.77 4.72
N ARG A 340 -14.07 -12.66 4.87
CA ARG A 340 -13.66 -11.34 4.32
C ARG A 340 -12.23 -10.94 4.69
N GLY A 341 -11.84 -11.14 5.94
CA GLY A 341 -10.48 -10.83 6.39
C GLY A 341 -9.41 -11.62 5.65
N ARG A 342 -9.63 -12.93 5.48
CA ARG A 342 -8.71 -13.82 4.76
C ARG A 342 -8.70 -13.53 3.25
N LEU A 343 -9.86 -13.27 2.67
CA LEU A 343 -9.99 -12.86 1.27
C LEU A 343 -9.26 -11.54 1.00
N ASN A 344 -9.42 -10.56 1.88
CA ASN A 344 -8.71 -9.29 1.80
C ASN A 344 -7.19 -9.47 1.92
N ALA A 345 -6.74 -10.32 2.84
CA ALA A 345 -5.33 -10.63 2.98
C ALA A 345 -4.73 -11.22 1.70
N LEU A 346 -5.44 -12.13 1.03
CA LEU A 346 -5.01 -12.70 -0.24
C LEU A 346 -4.99 -11.67 -1.37
N LEU A 347 -5.99 -10.81 -1.45
CA LEU A 347 -6.01 -9.71 -2.43
C LEU A 347 -4.83 -8.77 -2.21
N PHE A 348 -4.59 -8.31 -1.00
CA PHE A 348 -3.49 -7.40 -0.68
C PHE A 348 -2.11 -8.05 -0.80
N THR A 349 -2.00 -9.35 -0.56
CA THR A 349 -0.76 -10.08 -0.88
C THR A 349 -0.44 -9.96 -2.37
N GLY A 350 -1.42 -10.13 -3.25
CA GLY A 350 -1.28 -9.89 -4.69
C GLY A 350 -0.87 -8.45 -5.02
N VAL A 351 -1.46 -7.47 -4.36
CA VAL A 351 -1.10 -6.05 -4.51
C VAL A 351 0.36 -5.81 -4.19
N PHE A 352 0.85 -6.26 -3.06
CA PHE A 352 2.23 -6.00 -2.61
C PHE A 352 3.27 -6.85 -3.32
N VAL A 353 2.92 -8.05 -3.76
CA VAL A 353 3.75 -8.81 -4.72
C VAL A 353 3.91 -8.02 -6.03
N GLY A 354 2.83 -7.46 -6.55
CA GLY A 354 2.85 -6.59 -7.72
C GLY A 354 3.71 -5.36 -7.50
N MET A 355 3.59 -4.68 -6.37
CA MET A 355 4.44 -3.53 -6.02
C MET A 355 5.92 -3.90 -5.95
N SER A 356 6.25 -5.02 -5.34
CA SER A 356 7.63 -5.51 -5.23
C SER A 356 8.23 -5.78 -6.61
N LEU A 357 7.49 -6.49 -7.47
CA LEU A 357 7.90 -6.74 -8.86
C LEU A 357 8.02 -5.44 -9.67
N GLY A 358 7.10 -4.51 -9.49
CA GLY A 358 7.14 -3.20 -10.15
C GLY A 358 8.39 -2.40 -9.81
N SER A 359 8.80 -2.41 -8.56
CA SER A 359 10.02 -1.73 -8.12
C SER A 359 11.28 -2.33 -8.75
N VAL A 360 11.45 -3.64 -8.69
CA VAL A 360 12.65 -4.30 -9.24
C VAL A 360 12.68 -4.23 -10.76
N LEU A 361 11.58 -4.48 -11.43
CA LEU A 361 11.50 -4.42 -12.89
C LEU A 361 11.60 -2.98 -13.41
N GLY A 362 10.94 -2.04 -12.75
CA GLY A 362 11.00 -0.62 -13.08
C GLY A 362 12.42 -0.07 -13.00
N SER A 363 13.13 -0.34 -11.93
CA SER A 363 14.52 0.09 -11.75
C SER A 363 15.45 -0.52 -12.81
N ARG A 364 15.28 -1.79 -13.13
CA ARG A 364 16.05 -2.46 -14.17
C ARG A 364 15.77 -1.90 -15.55
N LEU A 365 14.50 -1.70 -15.89
CA LEU A 365 14.13 -1.10 -17.18
C LEU A 365 14.56 0.35 -17.29
N TYR A 366 14.59 1.07 -16.17
CA TYR A 366 15.15 2.43 -16.15
C TYR A 366 16.63 2.43 -16.55
N VAL A 367 17.41 1.49 -16.06
CA VAL A 367 18.84 1.34 -16.43
C VAL A 367 19.00 0.98 -17.92
N ILE A 368 18.16 0.07 -18.43
CA ILE A 368 18.26 -0.43 -19.80
C ILE A 368 17.75 0.58 -20.84
N ALA A 369 16.61 1.21 -20.58
CA ALA A 369 15.88 2.00 -21.56
C ALA A 369 15.43 3.39 -21.03
N GLY A 370 15.93 3.83 -19.88
CA GLY A 370 15.56 5.10 -19.26
C GLY A 370 14.11 5.18 -18.83
N TRP A 371 13.58 6.38 -18.74
CA TRP A 371 12.20 6.61 -18.33
C TRP A 371 11.17 5.96 -19.25
N ASN A 372 11.45 5.90 -20.54
CA ASN A 372 10.57 5.20 -21.49
C ASN A 372 10.41 3.71 -21.16
N GLY A 373 11.45 3.05 -20.66
CA GLY A 373 11.37 1.66 -20.22
C GLY A 373 10.38 1.48 -19.06
N VAL A 374 10.39 2.40 -18.10
CA VAL A 374 9.44 2.42 -16.97
C VAL A 374 8.01 2.65 -17.46
N VAL A 375 7.83 3.61 -18.36
CA VAL A 375 6.51 3.93 -18.92
C VAL A 375 5.95 2.75 -19.75
N ILE A 376 6.78 2.10 -20.55
CA ILE A 376 6.37 0.91 -21.32
C ILE A 376 5.93 -0.22 -20.38
N LEU A 377 6.68 -0.48 -19.30
CA LEU A 377 6.29 -1.46 -18.29
C LEU A 377 4.93 -1.11 -17.67
N ALA A 378 4.74 0.15 -17.29
CA ALA A 378 3.50 0.61 -16.67
C ALA A 378 2.30 0.50 -17.61
N VAL A 379 2.45 0.88 -18.87
CA VAL A 379 1.41 0.74 -19.91
C VAL A 379 1.08 -0.73 -20.15
N ALA A 380 2.10 -1.59 -20.28
CA ALA A 380 1.89 -3.02 -20.48
C ALA A 380 1.17 -3.66 -19.30
N ALA A 381 1.58 -3.35 -18.08
CA ALA A 381 0.93 -3.84 -16.86
C ALA A 381 -0.53 -3.37 -16.74
N GLY A 382 -0.78 -2.09 -17.00
CA GLY A 382 -2.13 -1.52 -17.03
C GLY A 382 -3.03 -2.19 -18.09
N ALA A 383 -2.49 -2.39 -19.29
CA ALA A 383 -3.21 -3.06 -20.39
C ALA A 383 -3.52 -4.53 -20.06
N ILE A 384 -2.60 -5.26 -19.43
CA ILE A 384 -2.84 -6.63 -18.97
C ILE A 384 -3.94 -6.67 -17.91
N ALA A 385 -3.91 -5.75 -16.94
CA ALA A 385 -4.97 -5.65 -15.94
C ALA A 385 -6.33 -5.37 -16.56
N LEU A 386 -6.39 -4.44 -17.52
CA LEU A 386 -7.59 -4.13 -18.26
C LEU A 386 -8.11 -5.33 -19.04
N ALA A 387 -7.24 -6.07 -19.72
CA ALA A 387 -7.60 -7.27 -20.46
C ALA A 387 -8.19 -8.35 -19.52
N ILE A 388 -7.58 -8.58 -18.35
CA ILE A 388 -8.10 -9.52 -17.35
C ILE A 388 -9.53 -9.14 -16.93
N ARG A 389 -9.78 -7.85 -16.68
CA ARG A 389 -11.10 -7.39 -16.27
C ARG A 389 -12.15 -7.44 -17.39
N LEU A 390 -11.78 -7.10 -18.61
CA LEU A 390 -12.68 -7.18 -19.77
C LEU A 390 -13.08 -8.62 -20.06
N LEU A 391 -12.12 -9.56 -20.04
CA LEU A 391 -12.39 -10.97 -20.26
C LEU A 391 -13.27 -11.57 -19.17
N GLU A 392 -13.07 -11.19 -17.92
CA GLU A 392 -13.89 -11.67 -16.80
C GLU A 392 -15.34 -11.19 -16.91
N ASN A 393 -15.53 -9.92 -17.20
CA ASN A 393 -16.88 -9.38 -17.34
C ASN A 393 -17.60 -9.94 -18.57
N ALA A 394 -16.90 -10.18 -19.66
CA ALA A 394 -17.46 -10.84 -20.85
C ALA A 394 -17.88 -12.28 -20.53
N ARG A 395 -17.08 -13.00 -19.75
CA ARG A 395 -17.40 -14.36 -19.29
C ARG A 395 -18.64 -14.38 -18.40
N ILE A 396 -18.74 -13.47 -17.44
CA ILE A 396 -19.91 -13.37 -16.54
C ILE A 396 -21.18 -13.08 -17.37
N ALA A 397 -21.12 -12.15 -18.31
CA ALA A 397 -22.23 -11.83 -19.18
C ALA A 397 -22.65 -13.02 -20.07
N ALA A 398 -21.69 -13.80 -20.56
CA ALA A 398 -21.98 -15.01 -21.35
C ALA A 398 -22.67 -16.09 -20.51
N LEU A 399 -22.23 -16.30 -19.26
CA LEU A 399 -22.85 -17.26 -18.34
C LEU A 399 -24.29 -16.87 -17.96
N GLN A 400 -24.55 -15.58 -17.78
CA GLN A 400 -25.90 -15.08 -17.49
C GLN A 400 -26.86 -15.33 -18.65
N ARG A 401 -26.42 -15.08 -19.90
CA ARG A 401 -27.23 -15.35 -21.11
C ARG A 401 -27.45 -16.85 -21.38
N ALA A 402 -26.55 -17.71 -20.95
CA ALA A 402 -26.68 -19.16 -21.13
C ALA A 402 -27.58 -19.81 -20.05
N GLY A 403 -27.85 -19.11 -18.95
CA GLY A 403 -28.72 -19.52 -17.88
C GLY A 403 -30.18 -19.03 -18.04
N GLU A 404 -30.44 -18.11 -19.00
CA GLU A 404 -31.74 -17.68 -19.46
C GLU A 404 -32.26 -18.59 -20.61
#